data_d7917fe486654e20713d4bda550ef7c1
#
_entry.id   d7917fe486654e20713d4bda550ef7c1
#
_cell.length_a   1.000
_cell.length_b   1.000
_cell.length_c   1.000
_cell.angle_alpha   90.00
_cell.angle_beta   90.00
_cell.angle_gamma   90.00
#
_symmetry.space_group_name_H-M   'P 1'
#
loop_
_entity.id
_entity.type
_entity.pdbx_description
1 polymer ?
#
loop_
_entity_poly.entity_id
_entity_poly.type
_entity_poly.pdbx_seq_one_letter_code
_entity_poly.pdbx_strand_id
1 'polypeptide(L)'
;VSRDGRPIALQLEDEPRPMPGREVFERVLVLDEAKNFFTFVNVDAEPVPSLLRGFSAPVILAEPLSDDDLLVLLKHDSDAFNRWEAGQRLALNRLLGAIRGEREPVLDDAFIDAMRSVLRHPQLDPAFKCLVLSLPDENLLAEQLDSVNPQRIHAVREVMQGQLAQAHTAGVEDGVGDRRRDGRRRAFTDRLDVVRPDAVLGLEQ
;
A
#
# COMPACT_ATOMS: atom_id res chain seq x y z
N VAL A 1 5.59 -10.44 8.16
CA VAL A 1 4.23 -11.01 7.95
C VAL A 1 4.37 -12.26 7.08
N SER A 2 3.56 -13.29 7.31
CA SER A 2 3.47 -14.43 6.39
C SER A 2 2.63 -14.06 5.14
N ARG A 3 2.74 -14.88 4.08
CA ARG A 3 1.97 -14.60 2.84
C ARG A 3 0.44 -14.63 3.02
N ASP A 4 -0.06 -15.31 4.05
CA ASP A 4 -1.48 -15.34 4.43
C ASP A 4 -1.87 -14.26 5.45
N GLY A 5 -0.96 -13.33 5.76
CA GLY A 5 -1.21 -12.17 6.61
C GLY A 5 -1.08 -12.39 8.11
N ARG A 6 -0.60 -13.56 8.54
CA ARG A 6 -0.37 -13.81 9.97
C ARG A 6 0.95 -13.16 10.42
N PRO A 7 1.00 -12.56 11.61
CA PRO A 7 2.27 -12.13 12.20
C PRO A 7 3.18 -13.34 12.46
N ILE A 8 4.46 -13.20 12.12
CA ILE A 8 5.49 -14.22 12.36
C ILE A 8 6.29 -13.82 13.61
N ALA A 9 6.45 -14.75 14.54
CA ALA A 9 7.29 -14.52 15.70
C ALA A 9 8.77 -14.42 15.28
N LEU A 10 9.45 -13.41 15.81
CA LEU A 10 10.84 -13.08 15.48
C LEU A 10 11.76 -13.53 16.60
N GLN A 11 12.69 -14.42 16.28
CA GLN A 11 13.76 -14.85 17.19
C GLN A 11 15.09 -14.74 16.45
N LEU A 12 16.04 -13.98 16.96
CA LEU A 12 17.41 -13.98 16.46
C LEU A 12 18.14 -15.24 16.89
N GLU A 13 19.11 -15.68 16.10
CA GLU A 13 19.89 -16.90 16.31
C GLU A 13 20.65 -16.90 17.65
N ASP A 14 21.13 -15.73 18.05
CA ASP A 14 21.87 -15.50 19.31
C ASP A 14 21.01 -15.34 20.55
N GLU A 15 19.69 -15.41 20.41
CA GLU A 15 18.73 -15.21 21.51
C GLU A 15 18.12 -16.51 22.01
N PRO A 16 17.81 -16.60 23.33
CA PRO A 16 17.07 -17.72 23.87
C PRO A 16 15.65 -17.77 23.27
N ARG A 17 15.12 -18.98 23.13
CA ARG A 17 13.74 -19.16 22.69
C ARG A 17 12.77 -18.43 23.60
N PRO A 18 11.87 -17.60 23.07
CA PRO A 18 10.88 -16.90 23.88
C PRO A 18 9.96 -17.91 24.59
N MET A 19 9.53 -17.57 25.80
CA MET A 19 8.51 -18.35 26.49
C MET A 19 7.18 -18.26 25.73
N PRO A 20 6.34 -19.30 25.75
CA PRO A 20 5.00 -19.24 25.17
C PRO A 20 4.21 -18.03 25.70
N GLY A 21 3.60 -17.26 24.79
CA GLY A 21 2.86 -16.03 25.08
C GLY A 21 3.73 -14.78 25.29
N ARG A 22 5.03 -14.88 25.03
CA ARG A 22 5.98 -13.75 25.01
C ARG A 22 6.70 -13.60 23.68
N GLU A 23 6.06 -14.05 22.62
CA GLU A 23 6.58 -13.92 21.25
C GLU A 23 6.67 -12.44 20.87
N VAL A 24 7.72 -12.09 20.14
CA VAL A 24 7.97 -10.74 19.60
C VAL A 24 7.69 -10.78 18.10
N PHE A 25 6.86 -9.86 17.63
CA PHE A 25 6.46 -9.78 16.21
C PHE A 25 7.03 -8.57 15.49
N GLU A 26 7.71 -7.69 16.21
CA GLU A 26 8.37 -6.50 15.69
C GLU A 26 9.68 -6.26 16.42
N ARG A 27 10.74 -5.90 15.68
CA ARG A 27 12.06 -5.67 16.25
C ARG A 27 12.73 -4.44 15.66
N VAL A 28 13.46 -3.74 16.51
CA VAL A 28 14.43 -2.75 16.08
C VAL A 28 15.77 -3.45 15.88
N LEU A 29 16.31 -3.34 14.67
CA LEU A 29 17.65 -3.83 14.29
C LEU A 29 18.55 -2.61 14.14
N VAL A 30 19.63 -2.56 14.90
CA VAL A 30 20.58 -1.46 14.86
C VAL A 30 21.63 -1.74 13.79
N LEU A 31 21.82 -0.80 12.85
CA LEU A 31 22.85 -0.86 11.82
C LEU A 31 23.99 0.05 12.27
N ASP A 32 25.02 -0.52 12.86
CA ASP A 32 26.18 0.16 13.43
C ASP A 32 27.49 -0.08 12.67
N GLU A 33 27.45 -0.99 11.67
CA GLU A 33 28.57 -1.32 10.81
C GLU A 33 28.21 -1.10 9.33
N ALA A 34 29.23 -1.13 8.46
CA ALA A 34 29.07 -1.03 7.01
C ALA A 34 28.24 -2.19 6.41
N LYS A 35 28.23 -3.34 7.10
CA LYS A 35 27.41 -4.52 6.78
C LYS A 35 27.00 -5.20 8.07
N ASN A 36 25.69 -5.31 8.28
CA ASN A 36 25.11 -6.08 9.39
C ASN A 36 24.32 -7.24 8.83
N PHE A 37 24.39 -8.40 9.50
CA PHE A 37 23.63 -9.59 9.17
C PHE A 37 22.79 -10.00 10.37
N PHE A 38 21.51 -10.28 10.15
CA PHE A 38 20.59 -10.72 11.17
C PHE A 38 19.98 -12.04 10.74
N THR A 39 20.22 -13.11 11.49
CA THR A 39 19.66 -14.42 11.21
C THR A 39 18.46 -14.66 12.10
N PHE A 40 17.30 -14.84 11.50
CA PHE A 40 16.09 -15.24 12.23
C PHE A 40 15.93 -16.76 12.14
N VAL A 41 15.62 -17.38 13.29
CA VAL A 41 15.43 -18.83 13.42
C VAL A 41 13.99 -19.16 13.81
N ASN A 42 13.62 -20.44 13.62
CA ASN A 42 12.26 -20.93 13.93
C ASN A 42 11.13 -20.19 13.20
N VAL A 43 11.41 -19.75 11.98
CA VAL A 43 10.42 -19.13 11.10
C VAL A 43 9.54 -20.23 10.51
N ASP A 44 8.25 -20.24 10.82
CA ASP A 44 7.29 -21.29 10.50
C ASP A 44 6.61 -21.12 9.13
N ALA A 45 6.80 -19.99 8.49
CA ALA A 45 6.25 -19.67 7.17
C ALA A 45 7.17 -18.75 6.38
N GLU A 46 7.03 -18.72 5.07
CA GLU A 46 7.75 -17.79 4.21
C GLU A 46 7.42 -16.35 4.57
N PRO A 47 8.41 -15.53 5.00
CA PRO A 47 8.17 -14.19 5.48
C PRO A 47 8.13 -13.17 4.34
N VAL A 48 7.25 -12.19 4.45
CA VAL A 48 7.31 -10.93 3.72
C VAL A 48 7.79 -9.84 4.67
N PRO A 49 8.94 -9.22 4.42
CA PRO A 49 9.51 -8.25 5.35
C PRO A 49 8.72 -6.92 5.30
N SER A 50 8.29 -6.44 6.46
CA SER A 50 7.78 -5.09 6.67
C SER A 50 8.90 -4.28 7.33
N LEU A 51 9.58 -3.46 6.56
CA LEU A 51 10.79 -2.74 6.97
C LEU A 51 10.50 -1.25 7.20
N LEU A 52 11.39 -0.57 7.92
CA LEU A 52 11.34 0.88 8.18
C LEU A 52 10.03 1.36 8.82
N ARG A 53 9.41 0.50 9.62
CA ARG A 53 8.15 0.78 10.30
C ARG A 53 8.26 2.03 11.16
N GLY A 54 7.20 2.85 11.18
CA GLY A 54 7.17 4.08 11.95
C GLY A 54 8.25 5.10 11.56
N PHE A 55 8.71 5.10 10.30
CA PHE A 55 9.80 5.97 9.82
C PHE A 55 11.10 5.81 10.63
N SER A 56 11.44 4.59 11.02
CA SER A 56 12.55 4.29 11.92
C SER A 56 13.93 4.71 11.42
N ALA A 57 14.12 4.89 10.10
CA ALA A 57 15.35 5.40 9.52
C ALA A 57 15.10 6.14 8.19
N PRO A 58 15.81 7.26 7.93
CA PRO A 58 15.72 8.02 6.70
C PRO A 58 16.61 7.41 5.59
N VAL A 59 16.29 6.20 5.17
CA VAL A 59 17.07 5.43 4.18
C VAL A 59 16.17 4.96 3.03
N ILE A 60 16.79 4.72 1.89
CA ILE A 60 16.12 4.12 0.72
C ILE A 60 16.49 2.65 0.65
N LEU A 61 15.50 1.77 0.55
CA LEU A 61 15.73 0.34 0.34
C LEU A 61 16.23 0.10 -1.09
N ALA A 62 17.42 -0.49 -1.22
CA ALA A 62 18.05 -0.74 -2.51
C ALA A 62 17.39 -1.88 -3.29
N GLU A 63 16.87 -2.90 -2.58
CA GLU A 63 16.19 -4.02 -3.22
C GLU A 63 14.67 -3.82 -3.15
N PRO A 64 14.00 -3.70 -4.30
CA PRO A 64 12.55 -3.59 -4.33
C PRO A 64 11.91 -4.92 -3.94
N LEU A 65 10.84 -4.85 -3.18
CA LEU A 65 9.95 -5.98 -2.94
C LEU A 65 9.25 -6.38 -4.26
N SER A 66 8.96 -7.66 -4.41
CA SER A 66 8.16 -8.14 -5.54
C SER A 66 6.72 -7.61 -5.47
N ASP A 67 6.01 -7.59 -6.61
CA ASP A 67 4.59 -7.22 -6.64
C ASP A 67 3.76 -8.13 -5.71
N ASP A 68 4.09 -9.41 -5.61
CA ASP A 68 3.43 -10.35 -4.70
C ASP A 68 3.65 -9.99 -3.22
N ASP A 69 4.85 -9.58 -2.84
CA ASP A 69 5.15 -9.13 -1.49
C ASP A 69 4.44 -7.82 -1.16
N LEU A 70 4.43 -6.88 -2.11
CA LEU A 70 3.70 -5.62 -1.96
C LEU A 70 2.18 -5.85 -1.82
N LEU A 71 1.60 -6.82 -2.53
CA LEU A 71 0.19 -7.20 -2.37
C LEU A 71 -0.10 -7.75 -0.96
N VAL A 72 0.82 -8.52 -0.40
CA VAL A 72 0.70 -9.01 0.99
C VAL A 72 0.76 -7.84 1.97
N LEU A 73 1.73 -6.92 1.83
CA LEU A 73 1.85 -5.76 2.70
C LEU A 73 0.62 -4.84 2.60
N LEU A 74 0.13 -4.56 1.40
CA LEU A 74 -1.07 -3.74 1.19
C LEU A 74 -2.29 -4.33 1.92
N LYS A 75 -2.47 -5.64 1.89
CA LYS A 75 -3.60 -6.31 2.52
C LYS A 75 -3.46 -6.45 4.04
N HIS A 76 -2.25 -6.75 4.51
CA HIS A 76 -2.06 -7.34 5.83
C HIS A 76 -1.10 -6.58 6.74
N ASP A 77 -0.30 -5.63 6.25
CA ASP A 77 0.62 -4.91 7.13
C ASP A 77 -0.13 -4.15 8.22
N SER A 78 0.34 -4.24 9.44
CA SER A 78 -0.19 -3.49 10.57
C SER A 78 0.33 -2.06 10.63
N ASP A 79 1.46 -1.75 9.95
CA ASP A 79 1.96 -0.39 9.81
C ASP A 79 1.21 0.33 8.69
N ALA A 80 0.59 1.46 9.04
CA ALA A 80 -0.23 2.22 8.10
C ALA A 80 0.59 2.83 6.94
N PHE A 81 1.82 3.28 7.23
CA PHE A 81 2.69 3.85 6.20
C PHE A 81 3.15 2.77 5.21
N ASN A 82 3.63 1.63 5.70
CA ASN A 82 4.07 0.53 4.83
C ASN A 82 2.92 -0.01 3.98
N ARG A 83 1.71 -0.06 4.52
CA ARG A 83 0.51 -0.42 3.76
C ARG A 83 0.23 0.57 2.63
N TRP A 84 0.28 1.87 2.91
CA TRP A 84 0.11 2.92 1.91
C TRP A 84 1.21 2.87 0.85
N GLU A 85 2.47 2.79 1.28
CA GLU A 85 3.64 2.71 0.41
C GLU A 85 3.54 1.52 -0.56
N ALA A 86 3.16 0.34 -0.06
CA ALA A 86 2.95 -0.84 -0.89
C ALA A 86 1.88 -0.60 -1.98
N GLY A 87 0.77 0.04 -1.61
CA GLY A 87 -0.28 0.43 -2.55
C GLY A 87 0.20 1.41 -3.61
N GLN A 88 0.95 2.43 -3.21
CA GLN A 88 1.51 3.43 -4.13
C GLN A 88 2.53 2.83 -5.09
N ARG A 89 3.43 1.97 -4.61
CA ARG A 89 4.41 1.26 -5.47
C ARG A 89 3.74 0.35 -6.48
N LEU A 90 2.75 -0.43 -6.05
CA LEU A 90 1.97 -1.28 -6.95
C LEU A 90 1.26 -0.48 -8.04
N ALA A 91 0.62 0.65 -7.66
CA ALA A 91 -0.04 1.54 -8.60
C ALA A 91 0.97 2.20 -9.57
N LEU A 92 2.11 2.66 -9.04
CA LEU A 92 3.18 3.29 -9.82
C LEU A 92 3.73 2.33 -10.89
N ASN A 93 4.04 1.08 -10.53
CA ASN A 93 4.53 0.06 -11.46
C ASN A 93 3.55 -0.17 -12.62
N ARG A 94 2.24 -0.23 -12.32
CA ARG A 94 1.19 -0.43 -13.33
C ARG A 94 1.03 0.76 -14.25
N LEU A 95 0.98 1.95 -13.68
CA LEU A 95 0.84 3.20 -14.43
C LEU A 95 2.06 3.44 -15.34
N LEU A 96 3.28 3.32 -14.82
CA LEU A 96 4.50 3.52 -15.60
C LEU A 96 4.63 2.49 -16.73
N GLY A 97 4.34 1.22 -16.48
CA GLY A 97 4.35 0.19 -17.51
C GLY A 97 3.38 0.49 -18.66
N ALA A 98 2.17 0.98 -18.33
CA ALA A 98 1.19 1.38 -19.34
C ALA A 98 1.58 2.68 -20.09
N ILE A 99 2.13 3.66 -19.38
CA ILE A 99 2.61 4.91 -19.97
C ILE A 99 3.76 4.64 -20.96
N ARG A 100 4.68 3.76 -20.62
CA ARG A 100 5.79 3.33 -21.48
C ARG A 100 5.34 2.45 -22.66
N GLY A 101 4.12 1.93 -22.64
CA GLY A 101 3.60 1.02 -23.66
C GLY A 101 4.07 -0.42 -23.51
N GLU A 102 4.57 -0.80 -22.36
CA GLU A 102 5.00 -2.15 -22.02
C GLU A 102 3.82 -3.08 -21.71
N ARG A 103 2.67 -2.49 -21.36
CA ARG A 103 1.40 -3.17 -21.07
C ARG A 103 0.20 -2.29 -21.43
N GLU A 104 -0.96 -2.93 -21.52
CA GLU A 104 -2.22 -2.21 -21.63
C GLU A 104 -2.57 -1.47 -20.31
N PRO A 105 -3.33 -0.35 -20.37
CA PRO A 105 -3.76 0.39 -19.19
C PRO A 105 -4.89 -0.33 -18.45
N VAL A 106 -4.60 -1.55 -17.96
CA VAL A 106 -5.55 -2.42 -17.26
C VAL A 106 -4.99 -2.77 -15.89
N LEU A 107 -5.83 -2.58 -14.87
CA LEU A 107 -5.53 -3.04 -13.51
C LEU A 107 -5.85 -4.54 -13.40
N ASP A 108 -4.89 -5.30 -12.89
CA ASP A 108 -5.08 -6.73 -12.65
C ASP A 108 -5.99 -7.00 -11.44
N ASP A 109 -6.63 -8.18 -11.44
CA ASP A 109 -7.58 -8.58 -10.41
C ASP A 109 -6.95 -8.63 -9.02
N ALA A 110 -5.68 -9.02 -8.91
CA ALA A 110 -4.98 -9.12 -7.63
C ALA A 110 -4.83 -7.74 -6.97
N PHE A 111 -4.50 -6.71 -7.76
CA PHE A 111 -4.43 -5.33 -7.29
C PHE A 111 -5.82 -4.79 -6.91
N ILE A 112 -6.83 -5.01 -7.75
CA ILE A 112 -8.21 -4.60 -7.47
C ILE A 112 -8.73 -5.25 -6.18
N ASP A 113 -8.48 -6.54 -5.98
CA ASP A 113 -8.90 -7.26 -4.77
C ASP A 113 -8.15 -6.78 -3.52
N ALA A 114 -6.87 -6.43 -3.65
CA ALA A 114 -6.13 -5.83 -2.56
C ALA A 114 -6.71 -4.46 -2.16
N MET A 115 -7.01 -3.60 -3.12
CA MET A 115 -7.66 -2.32 -2.88
C MET A 115 -9.06 -2.47 -2.26
N ARG A 116 -9.86 -3.46 -2.72
CA ARG A 116 -11.14 -3.80 -2.09
C ARG A 116 -10.98 -4.25 -0.64
N SER A 117 -9.94 -5.02 -0.32
CA SER A 117 -9.67 -5.44 1.05
C SER A 117 -9.41 -4.26 1.98
N VAL A 118 -8.67 -3.24 1.50
CA VAL A 118 -8.46 -1.98 2.22
C VAL A 118 -9.78 -1.23 2.42
N LEU A 119 -10.58 -1.07 1.36
CA LEU A 119 -11.86 -0.37 1.43
C LEU A 119 -12.81 -1.01 2.47
N ARG A 120 -12.89 -2.34 2.47
CA ARG A 120 -13.77 -3.12 3.34
C ARG A 120 -13.21 -3.35 4.75
N HIS A 121 -11.97 -2.97 5.01
CA HIS A 121 -11.31 -3.23 6.29
C HIS A 121 -12.05 -2.49 7.42
N PRO A 122 -12.54 -3.20 8.46
CA PRO A 122 -13.45 -2.62 9.44
C PRO A 122 -12.79 -1.61 10.39
N GLN A 123 -11.48 -1.71 10.59
CA GLN A 123 -10.74 -0.93 11.59
C GLN A 123 -9.89 0.21 10.97
N LEU A 124 -9.76 0.27 9.64
CA LEU A 124 -9.01 1.35 9.01
C LEU A 124 -9.84 2.63 9.00
N ASP A 125 -9.18 3.73 9.34
CA ASP A 125 -9.76 5.07 9.28
C ASP A 125 -10.21 5.43 7.86
N PRO A 126 -11.39 6.05 7.67
CA PRO A 126 -11.89 6.42 6.34
C PRO A 126 -10.96 7.36 5.56
N ALA A 127 -10.31 8.32 6.22
CA ALA A 127 -9.37 9.22 5.54
C ALA A 127 -8.13 8.47 5.07
N PHE A 128 -7.63 7.53 5.89
CA PHE A 128 -6.55 6.66 5.48
C PHE A 128 -6.93 5.77 4.29
N LYS A 129 -8.14 5.20 4.28
CA LYS A 129 -8.64 4.45 3.12
C LYS A 129 -8.64 5.31 1.84
N CYS A 130 -9.14 6.53 1.91
CA CYS A 130 -9.10 7.44 0.77
C CYS A 130 -7.68 7.68 0.28
N LEU A 131 -6.72 7.85 1.18
CA LEU A 131 -5.31 8.04 0.83
C LEU A 131 -4.71 6.83 0.12
N VAL A 132 -4.93 5.62 0.64
CA VAL A 132 -4.43 4.37 0.03
C VAL A 132 -5.06 4.11 -1.34
N LEU A 133 -6.35 4.43 -1.50
CA LEU A 133 -7.09 4.19 -2.74
C LEU A 133 -6.82 5.25 -3.82
N SER A 134 -6.10 6.34 -3.49
CA SER A 134 -5.70 7.35 -4.45
C SER A 134 -4.52 6.86 -5.28
N LEU A 135 -4.63 6.97 -6.60
CA LEU A 135 -3.50 6.67 -7.50
C LEU A 135 -2.45 7.79 -7.44
N PRO A 136 -1.17 7.47 -7.69
CA PRO A 136 -0.10 8.45 -7.86
C PRO A 136 -0.51 9.61 -8.76
N ASP A 137 -0.10 10.83 -8.41
CA ASP A 137 -0.41 12.00 -9.20
C ASP A 137 0.46 12.08 -10.49
N GLU A 138 0.08 12.97 -11.39
CA GLU A 138 0.71 13.10 -12.70
C GLU A 138 2.15 13.64 -12.60
N ASN A 139 2.46 14.47 -11.58
CA ASN A 139 3.79 15.01 -11.39
C ASN A 139 4.74 13.91 -10.94
N LEU A 140 4.32 13.09 -9.96
CA LEU A 140 5.11 11.95 -9.51
C LEU A 140 5.38 10.96 -10.64
N LEU A 141 4.39 10.73 -11.52
CA LEU A 141 4.56 9.89 -12.71
C LEU A 141 5.53 10.49 -13.70
N ALA A 142 5.47 11.82 -13.93
CA ALA A 142 6.36 12.52 -14.84
C ALA A 142 7.82 12.47 -14.37
N GLU A 143 8.06 12.56 -13.06
CA GLU A 143 9.41 12.47 -12.46
C GLU A 143 10.08 11.11 -12.67
N GLN A 144 9.31 10.06 -12.95
CA GLN A 144 9.81 8.69 -13.17
C GLN A 144 10.07 8.36 -14.65
N LEU A 145 9.93 9.34 -15.55
CA LEU A 145 10.03 9.13 -16.99
C LEU A 145 11.16 9.95 -17.61
N ASP A 146 11.98 9.31 -18.44
CA ASP A 146 13.01 9.98 -19.22
C ASP A 146 12.45 10.95 -20.28
N SER A 147 11.24 10.64 -20.77
CA SER A 147 10.52 11.47 -21.73
C SER A 147 9.06 11.61 -21.29
N VAL A 148 8.64 12.84 -21.06
CA VAL A 148 7.33 13.16 -20.51
C VAL A 148 6.34 13.48 -21.62
N ASN A 149 5.25 12.72 -21.69
CA ASN A 149 4.07 13.02 -22.51
C ASN A 149 2.86 13.23 -21.57
N PRO A 150 2.51 14.47 -21.25
CA PRO A 150 1.44 14.78 -20.28
C PRO A 150 0.08 14.21 -20.71
N GLN A 151 -0.25 14.22 -22.01
CA GLN A 151 -1.52 13.71 -22.51
C GLN A 151 -1.62 12.20 -22.29
N ARG A 152 -0.52 11.47 -22.50
CA ARG A 152 -0.49 10.01 -22.27
C ARG A 152 -0.56 9.68 -20.78
N ILE A 153 0.15 10.41 -19.92
CA ILE A 153 0.08 10.25 -18.48
C ILE A 153 -1.36 10.43 -18.00
N HIS A 154 -1.99 11.54 -18.39
CA HIS A 154 -3.38 11.83 -18.06
C HIS A 154 -4.33 10.73 -18.54
N ALA A 155 -4.27 10.34 -19.82
CA ALA A 155 -5.15 9.34 -20.39
C ALA A 155 -5.03 7.97 -19.71
N VAL A 156 -3.82 7.49 -19.43
CA VAL A 156 -3.60 6.21 -18.75
C VAL A 156 -4.12 6.27 -17.30
N ARG A 157 -3.83 7.37 -16.60
CA ARG A 157 -4.28 7.55 -15.21
C ARG A 157 -5.81 7.58 -15.11
N GLU A 158 -6.49 8.34 -15.99
CA GLU A 158 -7.95 8.40 -16.04
C GLU A 158 -8.60 7.04 -16.28
N VAL A 159 -8.05 6.26 -17.23
CA VAL A 159 -8.55 4.91 -17.52
C VAL A 159 -8.43 4.01 -16.28
N MET A 160 -7.27 3.96 -15.63
CA MET A 160 -7.06 3.11 -14.46
C MET A 160 -7.85 3.59 -13.24
N GLN A 161 -7.99 4.90 -13.05
CA GLN A 161 -8.84 5.47 -12.00
C GLN A 161 -10.31 5.09 -12.20
N GLY A 162 -10.80 5.14 -13.45
CA GLY A 162 -12.14 4.70 -13.81
C GLY A 162 -12.38 3.22 -13.50
N GLN A 163 -11.41 2.35 -13.82
CA GLN A 163 -11.49 0.91 -13.51
C GLN A 163 -11.55 0.67 -12.00
N LEU A 164 -10.73 1.37 -11.21
CA LEU A 164 -10.73 1.25 -9.76
C LEU A 164 -12.08 1.70 -9.17
N ALA A 165 -12.62 2.81 -9.64
CA ALA A 165 -13.93 3.31 -9.22
C ALA A 165 -15.06 2.33 -9.55
N GLN A 166 -15.08 1.76 -10.76
CA GLN A 166 -16.06 0.74 -11.17
C GLN A 166 -15.96 -0.53 -10.32
N ALA A 167 -14.75 -0.99 -10.06
CA ALA A 167 -14.51 -2.16 -9.23
C ALA A 167 -15.00 -1.97 -7.78
N HIS A 168 -14.96 -0.76 -7.26
CA HIS A 168 -15.47 -0.44 -5.92
C HIS A 168 -17.01 -0.37 -5.87
N THR A 169 -17.66 0.17 -6.91
CA THR A 169 -19.14 0.25 -6.98
C THR A 169 -19.79 -1.11 -7.19
N ALA A 170 -19.26 -1.96 -8.06
CA ALA A 170 -19.76 -3.33 -8.29
C ALA A 170 -19.72 -4.18 -7.00
N GLY A 171 -18.76 -3.96 -6.11
CA GLY A 171 -18.69 -4.66 -4.84
C GLY A 171 -19.64 -4.15 -3.75
N VAL A 172 -20.34 -3.04 -3.96
CA VAL A 172 -21.34 -2.50 -3.02
C VAL A 172 -22.71 -3.14 -3.28
N GLU A 173 -23.00 -3.52 -4.52
CA GLU A 173 -24.29 -4.14 -4.89
C GLU A 173 -24.42 -5.56 -4.36
N ASP A 174 -23.34 -6.32 -4.26
CA ASP A 174 -23.33 -7.68 -3.70
C ASP A 174 -23.49 -7.72 -2.16
N GLY A 175 -23.30 -6.61 -1.48
CA GLY A 175 -23.42 -6.47 -0.01
C GLY A 175 -24.74 -5.90 0.50
N VAL A 176 -25.68 -5.51 -0.36
CA VAL A 176 -26.96 -4.87 -0.01
C VAL A 176 -28.16 -5.84 -0.08
N GLY A 177 -27.93 -7.12 0.02
CA GLY A 177 -28.97 -8.12 0.20
C GLY A 177 -29.29 -8.38 1.66
N ASP A 178 -29.78 -7.46 2.42
CA ASP A 178 -30.76 -7.57 3.51
C ASP A 178 -30.63 -6.46 4.59
N ARG A 179 -31.07 -5.25 4.29
CA ARG A 179 -31.64 -4.34 5.30
C ARG A 179 -32.75 -3.51 4.66
N ARG A 180 -33.96 -3.97 4.89
CA ARG A 180 -35.18 -3.23 4.56
C ARG A 180 -35.22 -1.89 5.29
N ARG A 181 -35.47 -0.86 4.50
CA ARG A 181 -36.20 0.39 4.76
C ARG A 181 -36.00 1.06 6.11
N ASP A 182 -35.20 2.14 6.11
CA ASP A 182 -35.79 3.38 6.62
C ASP A 182 -35.37 4.56 5.71
N GLY A 183 -36.38 5.29 5.28
CA GLY A 183 -36.24 6.30 4.26
C GLY A 183 -35.63 7.58 4.82
N ARG A 184 -34.50 7.94 4.30
CA ARG A 184 -34.07 9.32 4.04
C ARG A 184 -32.97 9.32 3.01
N ARG A 185 -33.34 9.50 1.74
CA ARG A 185 -32.42 9.96 0.71
C ARG A 185 -31.82 11.30 1.14
N ARG A 186 -30.56 11.31 1.56
CA ARG A 186 -29.72 12.48 1.42
C ARG A 186 -28.80 12.24 0.24
N ALA A 187 -29.03 13.03 -0.80
CA ALA A 187 -28.16 13.14 -1.95
C ALA A 187 -26.75 13.48 -1.47
N PHE A 188 -25.80 12.59 -1.70
CA PHE A 188 -24.38 12.87 -1.56
C PHE A 188 -23.89 13.36 -2.93
N THR A 189 -24.29 14.58 -3.28
CA THR A 189 -23.69 15.41 -4.31
C THR A 189 -23.26 16.66 -3.58
N ASP A 190 -21.98 16.77 -3.23
CA ASP A 190 -21.15 17.96 -3.42
C ASP A 190 -19.82 17.88 -2.67
N ARG A 191 -18.77 18.25 -3.44
CA ARG A 191 -17.46 18.74 -3.01
C ARG A 191 -16.56 17.77 -2.28
N LEU A 192 -15.77 17.04 -3.07
CA LEU A 192 -14.39 16.77 -2.74
C LEU A 192 -13.59 18.08 -2.89
N ASP A 193 -13.57 18.89 -1.85
CA ASP A 193 -12.56 19.93 -1.72
C ASP A 193 -11.22 19.23 -1.47
N VAL A 194 -10.42 19.17 -2.53
CA VAL A 194 -9.04 18.72 -2.46
C VAL A 194 -8.29 19.71 -1.58
N VAL A 195 -7.98 19.31 -0.37
CA VAL A 195 -7.00 20.01 0.45
C VAL A 195 -5.65 19.84 -0.23
N ARG A 196 -5.16 20.91 -0.85
CA ARG A 196 -3.79 20.97 -1.35
C ARG A 196 -2.81 20.91 -0.18
N PRO A 197 -1.81 20.07 -0.18
CA PRO A 197 -0.71 20.14 0.76
C PRO A 197 0.32 21.15 0.25
N ASP A 198 0.06 22.44 0.41
CA ASP A 198 1.09 23.46 0.30
C ASP A 198 1.70 23.70 1.68
N ALA A 199 2.63 22.83 2.05
CA ALA A 199 3.56 23.08 3.16
C ALA A 199 4.88 22.35 2.87
N VAL A 200 5.65 22.91 1.96
CA VAL A 200 7.09 22.65 1.90
C VAL A 200 7.73 23.46 3.04
N LEU A 201 8.12 22.80 4.10
CA LEU A 201 9.01 23.36 5.10
C LEU A 201 10.41 23.46 4.47
N GLY A 202 10.78 24.69 4.11
CA GLY A 202 12.16 25.04 3.80
C GLY A 202 13.04 24.87 5.05
N LEU A 203 14.09 24.11 4.93
CA LEU A 203 15.25 24.20 5.79
C LEU A 203 16.37 24.80 4.96
N GLU A 204 16.57 26.10 5.11
CA GLU A 204 17.83 26.76 4.79
C GLU A 204 18.82 26.55 5.94
N GLN A 205 20.07 26.36 5.53
CA GLN A 205 21.40 26.34 6.18
C GLN A 205 21.85 24.97 6.69
#